data_ec4148cb426b8bac8196fc64570901f4
#
_entry.id   ec4148cb426b8bac8196fc64570901f4
#
_cell.length_a   1.000
_cell.length_b   1.000
_cell.length_c   1.000
_cell.angle_alpha   90.00
_cell.angle_beta   90.00
_cell.angle_gamma   90.00
#
_symmetry.space_group_name_H-M   'P 1'
#
loop_
_entity.id
_entity.type
_entity.pdbx_description
1 polymer ?
#
loop_
_entity_poly.entity_id
_entity_poly.type
_entity_poly.pdbx_seq_one_letter_code
_entity_poly.pdbx_strand_id
1 'polypeptide(L)'
;MNRRKSLLYLLACLFLLAIIIIAKTLSNSLAINEKQENDAWVTCPIASLNPGELISCNHAFLYAYRRTNQDKQNIDQYVHLLEDPNSEKSKQPESARNQWRSENEDFFIFFASAPERGCSVELKTTYNRSWKPQEYEAIKELPYFIEQCESRTWDTSGRIYSRKGAFSEYNLEVPRVEWLSKSSVRVHGSWN
;
A
#
# COMPACT_ATOMS: atom_id res chain seq x y z
N MET A 1 51.41 8.52 45.28
CA MET A 1 50.25 7.88 44.57
C MET A 1 50.84 6.96 43.50
N ASN A 2 50.52 5.68 43.54
CA ASN A 2 51.16 4.67 42.68
C ASN A 2 50.74 4.87 41.21
N ARG A 3 51.67 5.16 40.30
CA ARG A 3 51.44 5.41 38.85
C ARG A 3 50.51 4.35 38.22
N ARG A 4 50.58 3.09 38.63
CA ARG A 4 49.69 2.00 38.19
C ARG A 4 48.22 2.21 38.58
N LYS A 5 47.94 2.71 39.79
CA LYS A 5 46.57 2.99 40.25
C LYS A 5 45.97 4.17 39.49
N SER A 6 46.76 5.22 39.25
CA SER A 6 46.32 6.38 38.46
C SER A 6 45.98 6.01 37.01
N LEU A 7 46.78 5.13 36.38
CA LEU A 7 46.52 4.65 35.01
C LEU A 7 45.25 3.80 34.95
N LEU A 8 45.02 2.93 35.94
CA LEU A 8 43.78 2.13 36.02
C LEU A 8 42.52 2.96 36.17
N TYR A 9 42.55 4.01 36.99
CA TYR A 9 41.41 4.96 37.10
C TYR A 9 41.16 5.70 35.81
N LEU A 10 42.20 6.14 35.10
CA LEU A 10 42.07 6.82 33.82
C LEU A 10 41.47 5.92 32.73
N LEU A 11 41.90 4.69 32.66
CA LEU A 11 41.31 3.66 31.77
C LEU A 11 39.86 3.37 32.09
N ALA A 12 39.50 3.25 33.35
CA ALA A 12 38.11 3.03 33.80
C ALA A 12 37.20 4.22 33.44
N CYS A 13 37.68 5.44 33.62
CA CYS A 13 36.96 6.65 33.23
C CYS A 13 36.75 6.73 31.71
N LEU A 14 37.74 6.40 30.91
CA LEU A 14 37.62 6.37 29.44
C LEU A 14 36.62 5.29 28.98
N PHE A 15 36.63 4.12 29.62
CA PHE A 15 35.71 3.05 29.33
C PHE A 15 34.26 3.42 29.67
N LEU A 16 34.02 4.07 30.81
CA LEU A 16 32.70 4.57 31.22
C LEU A 16 32.22 5.66 30.25
N LEU A 17 33.07 6.57 29.84
CA LEU A 17 32.75 7.59 28.82
C LEU A 17 32.34 6.95 27.49
N ALA A 18 33.05 5.93 27.02
CA ALA A 18 32.71 5.21 25.81
C ALA A 18 31.34 4.53 25.90
N ILE A 19 31.02 3.90 27.04
CA ILE A 19 29.69 3.29 27.27
C ILE A 19 28.57 4.35 27.23
N ILE A 20 28.78 5.50 27.85
CA ILE A 20 27.78 6.60 27.86
C ILE A 20 27.54 7.12 26.43
N ILE A 21 28.60 7.29 25.64
CA ILE A 21 28.49 7.75 24.23
C ILE A 21 27.70 6.72 23.42
N ILE A 22 28.03 5.43 23.53
CA ILE A 22 27.32 4.35 22.82
C ILE A 22 25.85 4.30 23.23
N ALA A 23 25.55 4.35 24.52
CA ALA A 23 24.18 4.35 25.02
C ALA A 23 23.37 5.54 24.48
N LYS A 24 23.97 6.72 24.44
CA LYS A 24 23.33 7.94 23.91
C LYS A 24 23.08 7.85 22.39
N THR A 25 24.04 7.32 21.62
CA THR A 25 23.87 7.15 20.18
C THR A 25 22.79 6.12 19.85
N LEU A 26 22.71 5.01 20.59
CA LEU A 26 21.66 4.00 20.46
C LEU A 26 20.28 4.58 20.80
N SER A 27 20.14 5.32 21.90
CA SER A 27 18.89 6.00 22.26
C SER A 27 18.43 6.96 21.20
N ASN A 28 19.32 7.78 20.66
CA ASN A 28 18.99 8.72 19.59
C ASN A 28 18.57 8.01 18.30
N SER A 29 19.24 6.93 17.95
CA SER A 29 18.90 6.12 16.78
C SER A 29 17.48 5.51 16.90
N LEU A 30 17.14 4.97 18.06
CA LEU A 30 15.80 4.42 18.33
C LEU A 30 14.71 5.51 18.26
N ALA A 31 14.97 6.68 18.85
CA ALA A 31 14.04 7.80 18.82
C ALA A 31 13.82 8.37 17.40
N ILE A 32 14.87 8.37 16.56
CA ILE A 32 14.77 8.79 15.14
C ILE A 32 13.92 7.78 14.37
N ASN A 33 14.12 6.49 14.56
CA ASN A 33 13.34 5.46 13.89
C ASN A 33 11.86 5.52 14.26
N GLU A 34 11.53 5.69 15.54
CA GLU A 34 10.14 5.84 16.02
C GLU A 34 9.47 7.09 15.43
N LYS A 35 10.18 8.21 15.39
CA LYS A 35 9.65 9.44 14.78
C LYS A 35 9.43 9.26 13.28
N GLN A 36 10.34 8.65 12.56
CA GLN A 36 10.22 8.42 11.12
C GLN A 36 9.05 7.47 10.80
N GLU A 37 8.82 6.45 11.62
CA GLU A 37 7.68 5.55 11.46
C GLU A 37 6.35 6.27 11.70
N ASN A 38 6.27 7.14 12.72
CA ASN A 38 5.07 7.93 12.98
C ASN A 38 4.80 8.98 11.90
N ASP A 39 5.82 9.60 11.33
CA ASP A 39 5.69 10.60 10.26
C ASP A 39 5.24 9.98 8.93
N ALA A 40 5.38 8.66 8.75
CA ALA A 40 4.92 7.95 7.57
C ALA A 40 3.41 7.69 7.52
N TRP A 41 2.69 7.91 8.62
CA TRP A 41 1.26 7.70 8.68
C TRP A 41 0.46 8.92 8.21
N VAL A 42 -0.47 8.70 7.30
CA VAL A 42 -1.36 9.72 6.72
C VAL A 42 -2.81 9.39 7.03
N THR A 43 -3.59 10.37 7.44
CA THR A 43 -5.04 10.19 7.62
C THR A 43 -5.76 10.35 6.28
N CYS A 44 -6.56 9.34 5.92
CA CYS A 44 -7.38 9.36 4.72
C CYS A 44 -8.82 9.78 5.06
N PRO A 45 -9.39 10.83 4.43
CA PRO A 45 -10.70 11.39 4.77
C PRO A 45 -11.84 10.61 4.10
N ILE A 46 -12.05 9.35 4.49
CA ILE A 46 -13.05 8.46 3.88
C ILE A 46 -14.49 8.73 4.32
N ALA A 47 -14.71 9.59 5.32
CA ALA A 47 -16.03 9.86 5.89
C ALA A 47 -17.06 10.39 4.89
N SER A 48 -16.62 11.23 3.94
CA SER A 48 -17.48 11.86 2.92
C SER A 48 -17.48 11.13 1.58
N LEU A 49 -16.75 10.00 1.48
CA LEU A 49 -16.61 9.28 0.21
C LEU A 49 -17.89 8.52 -0.12
N ASN A 50 -18.51 8.82 -1.25
CA ASN A 50 -19.69 8.12 -1.73
C ASN A 50 -19.32 6.80 -2.44
N PRO A 51 -20.23 5.80 -2.51
CA PRO A 51 -20.00 4.60 -3.30
C PRO A 51 -19.68 4.94 -4.77
N GLY A 52 -18.60 4.35 -5.30
CA GLY A 52 -18.08 4.60 -6.65
C GLY A 52 -17.11 5.78 -6.77
N GLU A 53 -16.83 6.48 -5.67
CA GLU A 53 -15.89 7.61 -5.67
C GLU A 53 -14.47 7.17 -5.29
N LEU A 54 -13.50 7.89 -5.85
CA LEU A 54 -12.07 7.78 -5.61
C LEU A 54 -11.53 9.10 -5.09
N ILE A 55 -10.79 9.07 -3.99
CA ILE A 55 -10.11 10.27 -3.44
C ILE A 55 -8.63 10.00 -3.18
N SER A 56 -7.82 11.08 -3.21
CA SER A 56 -6.45 11.05 -2.70
C SER A 56 -6.42 11.18 -1.17
N CYS A 57 -5.59 10.38 -0.51
CA CYS A 57 -5.38 10.39 0.94
C CYS A 57 -4.32 11.40 1.39
N ASN A 58 -4.28 12.61 0.84
CA ASN A 58 -3.28 13.66 1.15
C ASN A 58 -1.82 13.18 0.98
N HIS A 59 -1.60 12.21 0.11
CA HIS A 59 -0.30 11.69 -0.27
C HIS A 59 -0.28 11.46 -1.78
N ALA A 60 0.84 11.75 -2.46
CA ALA A 60 0.94 11.84 -3.92
C ALA A 60 0.40 10.62 -4.69
N PHE A 61 0.51 9.42 -4.12
CA PHE A 61 0.11 8.18 -4.78
C PHE A 61 -0.83 7.30 -3.96
N LEU A 62 -1.34 7.78 -2.83
CA LEU A 62 -2.20 7.01 -1.96
C LEU A 62 -3.65 7.40 -2.17
N TYR A 63 -4.48 6.42 -2.53
CA TYR A 63 -5.88 6.64 -2.86
C TYR A 63 -6.79 5.69 -2.09
N ALA A 64 -8.01 6.15 -1.84
CA ALA A 64 -9.10 5.35 -1.32
C ALA A 64 -10.27 5.36 -2.29
N TYR A 65 -10.78 4.19 -2.59
CA TYR A 65 -11.98 3.95 -3.39
C TYR A 65 -13.07 3.35 -2.50
N ARG A 66 -14.29 3.88 -2.57
CA ARG A 66 -15.43 3.28 -1.91
C ARG A 66 -16.20 2.43 -2.91
N ARG A 67 -16.25 1.12 -2.67
CA ARG A 67 -16.94 0.17 -3.53
C ARG A 67 -18.45 0.40 -3.52
N THR A 68 -19.07 0.21 -4.68
CA THR A 68 -20.52 0.10 -4.82
C THR A 68 -20.98 -1.31 -4.43
N ASN A 69 -22.28 -1.51 -4.27
CA ASN A 69 -22.83 -2.85 -4.09
C ASN A 69 -22.59 -3.73 -5.34
N GLN A 70 -22.58 -3.13 -6.53
CA GLN A 70 -22.29 -3.83 -7.78
C GLN A 70 -20.83 -4.31 -7.82
N ASP A 71 -19.86 -3.49 -7.38
CA ASP A 71 -18.46 -3.91 -7.28
C ASP A 71 -18.33 -5.14 -6.39
N LYS A 72 -19.00 -5.12 -5.23
CA LYS A 72 -18.94 -6.23 -4.26
C LYS A 72 -19.55 -7.53 -4.83
N GLN A 73 -20.62 -7.45 -5.60
CA GLN A 73 -21.21 -8.61 -6.27
C GLN A 73 -20.32 -9.16 -7.38
N ASN A 74 -19.58 -8.31 -8.07
CA ASN A 74 -18.75 -8.70 -9.22
C ASN A 74 -17.41 -9.31 -8.82
N ILE A 75 -16.94 -9.10 -7.61
CA ILE A 75 -15.61 -9.53 -7.15
C ILE A 75 -15.34 -11.02 -7.37
N ASP A 76 -16.36 -11.87 -7.14
CA ASP A 76 -16.23 -13.32 -7.30
C ASP A 76 -16.59 -13.81 -8.70
N GLN A 77 -17.36 -13.02 -9.45
CA GLN A 77 -17.89 -13.44 -10.74
C GLN A 77 -16.81 -13.59 -11.81
N TYR A 78 -15.76 -12.73 -11.76
CA TYR A 78 -14.74 -12.64 -12.81
C TYR A 78 -13.36 -13.11 -12.36
N VAL A 79 -13.28 -13.90 -11.30
CA VAL A 79 -12.02 -14.45 -10.76
C VAL A 79 -11.20 -15.20 -11.81
N HIS A 80 -11.85 -15.90 -12.73
CA HIS A 80 -11.21 -16.66 -13.82
C HIS A 80 -10.50 -15.78 -14.86
N LEU A 81 -10.72 -14.46 -14.85
CA LEU A 81 -10.06 -13.50 -15.72
C LEU A 81 -8.82 -12.86 -15.06
N LEU A 82 -8.53 -13.17 -13.81
CA LEU A 82 -7.45 -12.57 -13.03
C LEU A 82 -6.16 -13.40 -13.11
N GLU A 83 -5.02 -12.72 -13.12
CA GLU A 83 -3.69 -13.36 -13.11
C GLU A 83 -3.28 -13.83 -11.71
N ASP A 84 -3.59 -13.03 -10.68
CA ASP A 84 -3.24 -13.29 -9.28
C ASP A 84 -4.47 -13.07 -8.38
N PRO A 85 -5.54 -13.90 -8.51
CA PRO A 85 -6.80 -13.69 -7.81
C PRO A 85 -6.68 -13.76 -6.29
N ASN A 86 -5.74 -14.55 -5.77
CA ASN A 86 -5.48 -14.74 -4.35
C ASN A 86 -4.40 -13.79 -3.80
N SER A 87 -3.82 -12.95 -4.67
CA SER A 87 -2.74 -12.02 -4.29
C SER A 87 -1.51 -12.71 -3.68
N GLU A 88 -1.09 -13.83 -4.25
CA GLU A 88 0.05 -14.61 -3.76
C GLU A 88 1.39 -13.95 -4.12
N LYS A 89 1.43 -13.24 -5.25
CA LYS A 89 2.64 -12.57 -5.78
C LYS A 89 2.71 -11.10 -5.38
N SER A 90 1.61 -10.51 -4.93
CA SER A 90 1.47 -9.06 -4.79
C SER A 90 1.79 -8.59 -3.37
N LYS A 91 2.26 -7.35 -3.24
CA LYS A 91 2.57 -6.75 -1.94
C LYS A 91 1.30 -6.25 -1.26
N GLN A 92 1.06 -6.76 -0.07
CA GLN A 92 -0.04 -6.37 0.80
C GLN A 92 0.18 -6.87 2.22
N PRO A 93 -0.41 -6.24 3.24
CA PRO A 93 -0.42 -6.76 4.60
C PRO A 93 -1.26 -8.05 4.67
N GLU A 94 -0.98 -8.88 5.68
CA GLU A 94 -1.68 -10.16 5.88
C GLU A 94 -3.19 -9.96 6.07
N SER A 95 -3.61 -8.89 6.75
CA SER A 95 -5.01 -8.52 6.95
C SER A 95 -5.77 -8.21 5.64
N ALA A 96 -5.04 -7.87 4.57
CA ALA A 96 -5.61 -7.61 3.24
C ALA A 96 -5.49 -8.82 2.28
N ARG A 97 -5.05 -10.01 2.74
CA ARG A 97 -5.02 -11.24 1.95
C ARG A 97 -6.38 -11.90 1.87
N ASN A 98 -7.27 -11.26 1.13
CA ASN A 98 -8.63 -11.73 0.86
C ASN A 98 -9.07 -11.19 -0.50
N GLN A 99 -10.26 -11.58 -0.96
CA GLN A 99 -10.81 -11.14 -2.24
C GLN A 99 -11.03 -9.63 -2.34
N TRP A 100 -11.22 -8.95 -1.21
CA TRP A 100 -11.39 -7.49 -1.15
C TRP A 100 -10.06 -6.75 -1.21
N ARG A 101 -8.97 -7.41 -0.87
CA ARG A 101 -7.64 -6.84 -0.63
C ARG A 101 -7.70 -5.67 0.35
N SER A 102 -8.51 -5.83 1.38
CA SER A 102 -8.82 -4.85 2.41
C SER A 102 -9.40 -5.55 3.63
N GLU A 103 -9.23 -4.97 4.81
CA GLU A 103 -9.92 -5.40 6.04
C GLU A 103 -11.40 -5.04 6.03
N ASN A 104 -11.77 -3.99 5.27
CA ASN A 104 -13.15 -3.52 5.13
C ASN A 104 -13.61 -3.69 3.68
N GLU A 105 -14.68 -4.45 3.47
CA GLU A 105 -15.21 -4.74 2.13
C GLU A 105 -15.71 -3.51 1.38
N ASP A 106 -16.07 -2.43 2.09
CA ASP A 106 -16.58 -1.21 1.47
C ASP A 106 -15.48 -0.33 0.86
N PHE A 107 -14.22 -0.48 1.33
CA PHE A 107 -13.13 0.39 0.91
C PHE A 107 -11.96 -0.39 0.33
N PHE A 108 -11.35 0.19 -0.69
CA PHE A 108 -10.07 -0.25 -1.22
C PHE A 108 -9.07 0.91 -1.14
N ILE A 109 -8.01 0.72 -0.35
CA ILE A 109 -6.95 1.72 -0.16
C ILE A 109 -5.68 1.16 -0.78
N PHE A 110 -5.06 1.91 -1.68
CA PHE A 110 -3.99 1.40 -2.52
C PHE A 110 -3.04 2.51 -2.98
N PHE A 111 -1.85 2.10 -3.42
CA PHE A 111 -0.97 3.02 -4.14
C PHE A 111 -1.39 3.08 -5.60
N ALA A 112 -1.78 4.27 -6.06
CA ALA A 112 -2.18 4.54 -7.45
C ALA A 112 -0.96 4.70 -8.36
N SER A 113 0.00 3.81 -8.21
CA SER A 113 1.19 3.66 -9.00
C SER A 113 1.31 2.20 -9.41
N ALA A 114 1.40 1.94 -10.70
CA ALA A 114 1.52 0.59 -11.20
C ALA A 114 2.80 -0.07 -10.66
N PRO A 115 2.74 -1.28 -10.10
CA PRO A 115 3.91 -2.01 -9.65
C PRO A 115 4.98 -2.07 -10.74
N GLU A 116 6.25 -2.05 -10.35
CA GLU A 116 7.45 -2.13 -11.20
C GLU A 116 7.77 -0.86 -12.01
N ARG A 117 6.81 -0.12 -12.53
CA ARG A 117 7.07 1.00 -13.46
C ARG A 117 6.68 2.37 -12.95
N GLY A 118 5.92 2.45 -11.86
CA GLY A 118 5.50 3.72 -11.27
C GLY A 118 4.53 4.55 -12.11
N CYS A 119 3.88 3.95 -13.10
CA CYS A 119 2.88 4.66 -13.92
C CYS A 119 1.62 4.95 -13.12
N SER A 120 1.09 6.16 -13.27
CA SER A 120 -0.15 6.58 -12.59
C SER A 120 -1.33 5.69 -12.96
N VAL A 121 -2.11 5.33 -11.95
CA VAL A 121 -3.33 4.52 -12.08
C VAL A 121 -4.55 5.42 -11.95
N GLU A 122 -5.50 5.24 -12.84
CA GLU A 122 -6.76 5.98 -12.88
C GLU A 122 -7.96 5.04 -12.79
N LEU A 123 -9.05 5.50 -12.17
CA LEU A 123 -10.35 4.84 -12.21
C LEU A 123 -11.09 5.19 -13.49
N LYS A 124 -11.62 4.19 -14.19
CA LYS A 124 -12.55 4.35 -15.31
C LYS A 124 -13.88 3.70 -14.96
N THR A 125 -14.94 4.43 -15.13
CA THR A 125 -16.33 3.96 -14.88
C THR A 125 -17.05 3.57 -16.17
N THR A 126 -16.46 3.90 -17.32
CA THR A 126 -17.00 3.57 -18.63
C THR A 126 -15.88 3.05 -19.52
N TYR A 127 -16.19 2.03 -20.28
CA TYR A 127 -15.26 1.44 -21.23
C TYR A 127 -14.92 2.40 -22.38
N ASN A 128 -13.64 2.66 -22.61
CA ASN A 128 -13.19 3.40 -23.78
C ASN A 128 -12.89 2.41 -24.92
N ARG A 129 -13.59 2.53 -26.05
CA ARG A 129 -13.50 1.63 -27.22
C ARG A 129 -12.12 1.51 -27.86
N SER A 130 -11.16 2.37 -27.52
CA SER A 130 -9.80 2.29 -28.07
C SER A 130 -8.98 1.16 -27.50
N TRP A 131 -9.35 0.63 -26.35
CA TRP A 131 -8.72 -0.51 -25.70
C TRP A 131 -9.65 -1.71 -25.77
N LYS A 132 -9.33 -2.70 -26.60
CA LYS A 132 -10.09 -3.95 -26.74
C LYS A 132 -9.27 -5.12 -26.21
N PRO A 133 -9.48 -5.59 -25.02
CA PRO A 133 -9.29 -7.00 -24.76
C PRO A 133 -10.48 -7.73 -25.38
N GLN A 134 -10.28 -8.45 -26.46
CA GLN A 134 -11.32 -9.29 -27.08
C GLN A 134 -11.90 -10.33 -26.11
N GLU A 135 -11.26 -10.52 -24.97
CA GLU A 135 -11.58 -11.50 -23.95
C GLU A 135 -12.43 -10.93 -22.81
N TYR A 136 -12.66 -9.59 -22.75
CA TYR A 136 -13.32 -8.94 -21.60
C TYR A 136 -14.66 -8.29 -21.93
N GLU A 137 -15.37 -8.75 -22.93
CA GLU A 137 -16.74 -8.28 -23.19
C GLU A 137 -17.63 -8.33 -21.95
N ALA A 138 -17.38 -9.32 -21.07
CA ALA A 138 -18.11 -9.50 -19.81
C ALA A 138 -17.91 -8.37 -18.80
N ILE A 139 -16.78 -7.67 -18.86
CA ILE A 139 -16.42 -6.62 -17.87
C ILE A 139 -16.50 -5.21 -18.42
N LYS A 140 -16.92 -5.01 -19.67
CA LYS A 140 -16.94 -3.71 -20.33
C LYS A 140 -17.80 -2.64 -19.65
N GLU A 141 -18.80 -3.04 -18.89
CA GLU A 141 -19.70 -2.15 -18.15
C GLU A 141 -19.29 -1.98 -16.68
N LEU A 142 -18.21 -2.62 -16.24
CA LEU A 142 -17.72 -2.54 -14.88
C LEU A 142 -16.70 -1.41 -14.72
N PRO A 143 -16.63 -0.75 -13.55
CA PRO A 143 -15.52 0.14 -13.24
C PRO A 143 -14.23 -0.67 -13.09
N TYR A 144 -13.12 -0.09 -13.52
CA TYR A 144 -11.80 -0.70 -13.47
C TYR A 144 -10.70 0.36 -13.27
N PHE A 145 -9.58 -0.07 -12.74
CA PHE A 145 -8.39 0.75 -12.72
C PHE A 145 -7.53 0.47 -13.96
N ILE A 146 -6.89 1.51 -14.49
CA ILE A 146 -6.01 1.41 -15.65
C ILE A 146 -4.78 2.30 -15.47
N GLU A 147 -3.62 1.82 -15.88
CA GLU A 147 -2.43 2.65 -16.03
C GLU A 147 -2.20 2.96 -17.52
N GLN A 148 -1.59 4.12 -17.78
CA GLN A 148 -1.51 4.68 -19.14
C GLN A 148 -0.27 4.25 -19.91
N CYS A 149 0.75 3.67 -19.28
CA CYS A 149 2.00 3.31 -19.96
C CYS A 149 1.84 2.08 -20.86
N GLU A 150 1.20 1.03 -20.35
CA GLU A 150 1.02 -0.27 -21.04
C GLU A 150 -0.44 -0.72 -21.09
N SER A 151 -1.35 0.13 -20.61
CA SER A 151 -2.80 -0.15 -20.53
C SER A 151 -3.12 -1.40 -19.71
N ARG A 152 -2.35 -1.65 -18.64
CA ARG A 152 -2.68 -2.70 -17.67
C ARG A 152 -3.93 -2.30 -16.92
N THR A 153 -4.76 -3.27 -16.60
CA THR A 153 -6.05 -3.05 -15.96
C THR A 153 -6.26 -3.96 -14.76
N TRP A 154 -6.91 -3.41 -13.78
CA TRP A 154 -7.25 -4.08 -12.52
C TRP A 154 -8.73 -3.92 -12.22
N ASP A 155 -9.29 -4.87 -11.51
CA ASP A 155 -10.65 -4.75 -10.95
C ASP A 155 -10.70 -3.72 -9.79
N THR A 156 -11.88 -3.52 -9.22
CA THR A 156 -12.11 -2.57 -8.10
C THR A 156 -11.53 -3.03 -6.75
N SER A 157 -10.87 -4.18 -6.71
CA SER A 157 -10.01 -4.64 -5.61
C SER A 157 -8.53 -4.57 -5.96
N GLY A 158 -8.17 -3.98 -7.11
CA GLY A 158 -6.79 -3.85 -7.57
C GLY A 158 -6.17 -5.18 -7.99
N ARG A 159 -6.97 -6.20 -8.36
CA ARG A 159 -6.49 -7.47 -8.90
C ARG A 159 -6.35 -7.37 -10.40
N ILE A 160 -5.19 -7.76 -10.91
CA ILE A 160 -4.85 -7.57 -12.33
C ILE A 160 -5.57 -8.57 -13.23
N TYR A 161 -6.15 -8.08 -14.32
CA TYR A 161 -6.70 -8.94 -15.36
C TYR A 161 -5.59 -9.59 -16.19
N SER A 162 -5.72 -10.88 -16.47
CA SER A 162 -4.77 -11.66 -17.28
C SER A 162 -4.68 -11.11 -18.72
N ARG A 163 -3.46 -11.05 -19.25
CA ARG A 163 -3.22 -10.67 -20.65
C ARG A 163 -2.39 -11.75 -21.33
N LYS A 164 -2.82 -12.22 -22.51
CA LYS A 164 -2.04 -13.19 -23.29
C LYS A 164 -0.70 -12.58 -23.69
N GLY A 165 0.40 -13.28 -23.34
CA GLY A 165 1.76 -12.90 -23.71
C GLY A 165 2.38 -11.79 -22.87
N ALA A 166 1.75 -11.36 -21.78
CA ALA A 166 2.35 -10.45 -20.83
C ALA A 166 3.32 -11.20 -19.90
N PHE A 167 4.44 -10.55 -19.58
CA PHE A 167 5.32 -10.99 -18.50
C PHE A 167 4.65 -10.69 -17.16
N SER A 168 5.02 -11.45 -16.12
CA SER A 168 4.64 -11.34 -14.72
C SER A 168 3.93 -10.01 -14.35
N GLU A 169 2.64 -10.07 -14.14
CA GLU A 169 1.83 -8.90 -13.78
C GLU A 169 1.38 -9.01 -12.32
N TYR A 170 1.36 -7.87 -11.61
CA TYR A 170 1.07 -7.80 -10.18
C TYR A 170 -0.21 -7.01 -9.92
N ASN A 171 -0.91 -7.39 -8.88
CA ASN A 171 -1.99 -6.60 -8.34
C ASN A 171 -1.48 -5.25 -7.82
N LEU A 172 -2.33 -4.23 -7.75
CA LEU A 172 -1.98 -2.94 -7.14
C LEU A 172 -1.52 -3.16 -5.70
N GLU A 173 -0.53 -2.40 -5.29
CA GLU A 173 0.04 -2.54 -3.97
C GLU A 173 -0.89 -1.94 -2.90
N VAL A 174 -1.06 -2.67 -1.78
CA VAL A 174 -1.93 -2.28 -0.65
C VAL A 174 -1.05 -1.89 0.53
N PRO A 175 -1.20 -0.67 1.07
CA PRO A 175 -0.46 -0.22 2.26
C PRO A 175 -0.96 -0.88 3.54
N ARG A 176 -0.20 -0.72 4.62
CA ARG A 176 -0.72 -0.98 5.97
C ARG A 176 -1.76 0.07 6.34
N VAL A 177 -2.88 -0.38 6.89
CA VAL A 177 -4.04 0.45 7.23
C VAL A 177 -4.40 0.24 8.70
N GLU A 178 -4.73 1.30 9.40
CA GLU A 178 -5.24 1.26 10.76
C GLU A 178 -6.58 1.98 10.82
N TRP A 179 -7.63 1.25 11.17
CA TRP A 179 -8.99 1.77 11.29
C TRP A 179 -9.17 2.45 12.64
N LEU A 180 -9.23 3.78 12.65
CA LEU A 180 -9.46 4.58 13.84
C LEU A 180 -10.95 4.62 14.22
N SER A 181 -11.83 4.54 13.22
CA SER A 181 -13.29 4.45 13.35
C SER A 181 -13.90 3.94 12.04
N LYS A 182 -15.23 3.82 11.96
CA LYS A 182 -15.93 3.48 10.71
C LYS A 182 -15.75 4.52 9.59
N SER A 183 -15.37 5.75 9.93
CA SER A 183 -15.26 6.88 9.00
C SER A 183 -13.88 7.51 8.93
N SER A 184 -12.91 6.96 9.65
CA SER A 184 -11.55 7.49 9.70
C SER A 184 -10.53 6.37 9.70
N VAL A 185 -9.53 6.50 8.85
CA VAL A 185 -8.48 5.53 8.65
C VAL A 185 -7.13 6.22 8.57
N ARG A 186 -6.13 5.60 9.18
CA ARG A 186 -4.74 5.99 9.08
C ARG A 186 -4.01 4.99 8.19
N VAL A 187 -3.23 5.48 7.25
CA VAL A 187 -2.58 4.69 6.21
C VAL A 187 -1.09 4.95 6.23
N HIS A 188 -0.29 3.91 6.12
CA HIS A 188 1.16 4.04 6.04
C HIS A 188 1.58 4.43 4.63
N GLY A 189 2.23 5.60 4.49
CA GLY A 189 2.60 6.20 3.20
C GLY A 189 3.85 5.63 2.55
N SER A 190 4.51 4.65 3.16
CA SER A 190 5.69 4.00 2.60
C SER A 190 5.58 2.48 2.63
N TRP A 191 6.34 1.83 1.76
CA TRP A 191 6.58 0.39 1.77
C TRP A 191 7.71 0.07 2.75
N ASN A 192 7.47 -0.83 3.66
CA ASN A 192 8.54 -1.47 4.45
C ASN A 192 8.67 -2.92 4.01
#